data_1f81b1e91c5acce54771c26793c3a95c
#
_entry.id   1f81b1e91c5acce54771c26793c3a95c
#
_cell.length_a   1.000
_cell.length_b   1.000
_cell.length_c   1.000
_cell.angle_alpha   90.00
_cell.angle_beta   90.00
_cell.angle_gamma   90.00
#
_symmetry.space_group_name_H-M   'P 1'
#
loop_
_entity.id
_entity.type
_entity.pdbx_description
1 polymer ?
#
loop_
_entity_poly.entity_id
_entity_poly.type
_entity_poly.pdbx_seq_one_letter_code
_entity_poly.pdbx_strand_id
1 'polypeptide(L)'
;MKRASGRTSGRPRKLGDLLQRELSELLQRELRDPRVGMITLTGVDVSPDLSHAKVFYTTLDPAHVDEAAKGLKRAAGFLRSQLAKRIKLYTTPELRFEYDESVERGDRLSRLIDSALKPRK
;
A
#
# COMPACT_ATOMS: atom_id res chain seq x y z
N MET A 1 8.23 -16.38 2.60
CA MET A 1 7.72 -16.35 1.26
C MET A 1 7.90 -14.99 0.62
N LYS A 2 8.19 -15.02 -0.58
CA LYS A 2 8.48 -13.79 -1.26
C LYS A 2 7.25 -13.23 -1.91
N ARG A 3 6.84 -12.09 -1.45
CA ARG A 3 5.75 -11.41 -2.09
C ARG A 3 6.01 -11.19 -3.57
N ALA A 4 7.26 -10.89 -3.89
CA ALA A 4 7.62 -10.68 -5.27
C ALA A 4 7.40 -11.94 -6.10
N SER A 5 7.60 -13.13 -5.52
CA SER A 5 7.37 -14.34 -6.26
C SER A 5 5.90 -14.66 -6.39
N GLY A 6 5.07 -14.17 -5.45
CA GLY A 6 3.64 -14.32 -5.58
C GLY A 6 3.06 -13.35 -6.56
N ARG A 7 3.82 -12.38 -6.95
CA ARG A 7 3.40 -11.36 -7.88
C ARG A 7 3.48 -11.90 -9.29
N THR A 8 2.46 -11.65 -10.05
CA THR A 8 2.51 -12.01 -11.45
C THR A 8 3.41 -11.02 -12.17
N SER A 9 4.07 -11.50 -13.19
CA SER A 9 4.86 -10.63 -14.03
C SER A 9 3.98 -10.10 -15.16
N GLY A 10 4.52 -9.15 -15.91
CA GLY A 10 3.84 -8.64 -17.07
C GLY A 10 2.75 -7.65 -16.76
N ARG A 11 1.58 -7.87 -17.35
CA ARG A 11 0.51 -6.88 -17.28
C ARG A 11 0.02 -6.56 -15.87
N PRO A 12 -0.26 -7.55 -15.00
CA PRO A 12 -0.69 -7.24 -13.64
C PRO A 12 0.35 -6.43 -12.87
N ARG A 13 1.62 -6.70 -13.08
CA ARG A 13 2.67 -5.97 -12.38
C ARG A 13 2.74 -4.52 -12.85
N LYS A 14 2.65 -4.30 -14.14
CA LYS A 14 2.66 -2.95 -14.68
C LYS A 14 1.45 -2.17 -14.22
N LEU A 15 0.32 -2.82 -14.18
CA LEU A 15 -0.88 -2.19 -13.69
C LEU A 15 -0.74 -1.84 -12.21
N GLY A 16 -0.16 -2.74 -11.43
CA GLY A 16 0.07 -2.46 -10.01
C GLY A 16 0.92 -1.23 -9.79
N ASP A 17 1.99 -1.10 -10.57
CA ASP A 17 2.85 0.08 -10.46
C ASP A 17 2.12 1.35 -10.83
N LEU A 18 1.30 1.30 -11.87
CA LEU A 18 0.50 2.44 -12.28
C LEU A 18 -0.53 2.81 -11.21
N LEU A 19 -1.21 1.80 -10.67
CA LEU A 19 -2.20 2.03 -9.62
C LEU A 19 -1.55 2.65 -8.39
N GLN A 20 -0.36 2.18 -8.04
CA GLN A 20 0.33 2.74 -6.88
C GLN A 20 0.61 4.22 -7.06
N ARG A 21 1.08 4.60 -8.23
CA ARG A 21 1.38 6.00 -8.51
C ARG A 21 0.13 6.86 -8.46
N GLU A 22 -0.92 6.40 -9.13
CA GLU A 22 -2.15 7.18 -9.18
C GLU A 22 -2.83 7.27 -7.83
N LEU A 23 -2.83 6.17 -7.07
CA LEU A 23 -3.41 6.17 -5.73
C LEU A 23 -2.63 7.09 -4.80
N SER A 24 -1.31 7.10 -4.90
CA SER A 24 -0.51 7.98 -4.07
C SER A 24 -0.87 9.44 -4.31
N GLU A 25 -1.06 9.82 -5.57
CA GLU A 25 -1.49 11.18 -5.89
C GLU A 25 -2.87 11.48 -5.35
N LEU A 26 -3.78 10.52 -5.50
CA LEU A 26 -5.14 10.73 -5.01
C LEU A 26 -5.17 10.93 -3.50
N LEU A 27 -4.39 10.13 -2.78
CA LEU A 27 -4.35 10.25 -1.33
C LEU A 27 -3.81 11.59 -0.89
N GLN A 28 -2.84 12.13 -1.62
CA GLN A 28 -2.24 13.41 -1.27
C GLN A 28 -3.09 14.59 -1.68
N ARG A 29 -3.77 14.51 -2.82
CA ARG A 29 -4.44 15.67 -3.38
C ARG A 29 -5.94 15.69 -3.13
N GLU A 30 -6.59 14.55 -3.26
CA GLU A 30 -8.04 14.50 -3.24
C GLU A 30 -8.62 14.15 -1.90
N LEU A 31 -7.92 13.30 -1.16
CA LEU A 31 -8.42 12.81 0.10
C LEU A 31 -7.83 13.63 1.23
N ARG A 32 -8.66 14.46 1.84
CA ARG A 32 -8.19 15.36 2.89
C ARG A 32 -8.65 14.89 4.27
N ASP A 33 -8.61 13.59 4.47
CA ASP A 33 -8.92 13.01 5.76
C ASP A 33 -7.62 12.94 6.56
N PRO A 34 -7.55 13.59 7.74
CA PRO A 34 -6.33 13.55 8.54
C PRO A 34 -5.88 12.13 8.88
N ARG A 35 -6.82 11.20 8.90
CA ARG A 35 -6.49 9.82 9.24
C ARG A 35 -5.67 9.14 8.17
N VAL A 36 -5.73 9.59 6.93
CA VAL A 36 -4.98 8.99 5.85
C VAL A 36 -3.86 9.88 5.33
N GLY A 37 -3.68 11.05 5.93
CA GLY A 37 -2.74 12.03 5.43
C GLY A 37 -1.29 11.63 5.52
N MET A 38 -0.96 10.71 6.43
CA MET A 38 0.42 10.31 6.67
C MET A 38 0.69 8.89 6.19
N ILE A 39 -0.01 8.48 5.16
CA ILE A 39 0.11 7.13 4.62
C ILE A 39 1.06 7.11 3.44
N THR A 40 1.90 6.09 3.39
CA THR A 40 2.78 5.84 2.25
C THR A 40 2.43 4.48 1.67
N LEU A 41 2.19 4.43 0.37
CA LEU A 41 1.93 3.17 -0.30
C LEU A 41 3.25 2.48 -0.61
N THR A 42 3.33 1.21 -0.27
CA THR A 42 4.56 0.45 -0.45
C THR A 42 4.48 -0.53 -1.61
N GLY A 43 3.28 -0.83 -2.09
CA GLY A 43 3.14 -1.71 -3.23
C GLY A 43 1.70 -2.00 -3.53
N VAL A 44 1.43 -2.48 -4.73
CA VAL A 44 0.10 -2.89 -5.15
C VAL A 44 0.22 -4.20 -5.90
N ASP A 45 -0.47 -5.22 -5.40
CA ASP A 45 -0.52 -6.52 -6.06
C ASP A 45 -1.90 -6.70 -6.70
N VAL A 46 -1.91 -6.85 -8.01
CA VAL A 46 -3.15 -7.03 -8.75
C VAL A 46 -3.34 -8.51 -9.05
N SER A 47 -4.56 -9.01 -8.84
CA SER A 47 -4.85 -10.39 -9.14
C SER A 47 -4.70 -10.67 -10.64
N PRO A 48 -4.42 -11.93 -11.02
CA PRO A 48 -4.20 -12.23 -12.44
C PRO A 48 -5.40 -11.89 -13.33
N ASP A 49 -6.62 -11.98 -12.78
CA ASP A 49 -7.82 -11.64 -13.55
C ASP A 49 -8.15 -10.15 -13.47
N LEU A 50 -7.30 -9.37 -12.79
CA LEU A 50 -7.43 -7.92 -12.67
C LEU A 50 -8.68 -7.47 -11.91
N SER A 51 -9.28 -8.36 -11.14
CA SER A 51 -10.51 -8.02 -10.43
C SER A 51 -10.26 -7.40 -9.07
N HIS A 52 -9.11 -7.65 -8.49
CA HIS A 52 -8.78 -7.15 -7.15
C HIS A 52 -7.36 -6.58 -7.12
N ALA A 53 -7.18 -5.55 -6.35
CA ALA A 53 -5.85 -4.96 -6.12
C ALA A 53 -5.64 -4.87 -4.62
N LYS A 54 -4.60 -5.53 -4.13
CA LYS A 54 -4.21 -5.45 -2.73
C LYS A 54 -3.20 -4.32 -2.59
N VAL A 55 -3.57 -3.29 -1.87
CA VAL A 55 -2.76 -2.08 -1.73
C VAL A 55 -2.10 -2.09 -0.37
N PHE A 56 -0.78 -2.18 -0.37
CA PHE A 56 -0.01 -2.19 0.87
C PHE A 56 0.41 -0.78 1.23
N TYR A 57 0.31 -0.48 2.51
CA TYR A 57 0.63 0.85 2.99
C TYR A 57 1.31 0.80 4.36
N THR A 58 2.01 1.87 4.68
CA THR A 58 2.53 2.10 6.02
C THR A 58 2.06 3.46 6.50
N THR A 59 2.13 3.66 7.80
CA THR A 59 1.83 4.96 8.38
C THR A 59 3.12 5.53 8.97
N LEU A 60 3.21 6.84 8.99
CA LEU A 60 4.36 7.49 9.61
C LEU A 60 4.45 7.15 11.09
N ASP A 61 3.30 7.13 11.75
CA ASP A 61 3.23 6.83 13.17
C ASP A 61 2.43 5.54 13.36
N PRO A 62 3.08 4.47 13.86
CA PRO A 62 2.38 3.20 14.04
C PRO A 62 1.14 3.29 14.93
N ALA A 63 1.08 4.30 15.79
CA ALA A 63 -0.08 4.47 16.65
C ALA A 63 -1.35 4.81 15.86
N HIS A 64 -1.21 5.25 14.61
CA HIS A 64 -2.35 5.64 13.80
C HIS A 64 -2.79 4.58 12.80
N VAL A 65 -2.26 3.36 12.93
CA VAL A 65 -2.57 2.30 11.94
C VAL A 65 -4.07 2.00 11.91
N ASP A 66 -4.69 1.89 13.08
CA ASP A 66 -6.11 1.54 13.13
C ASP A 66 -6.98 2.61 12.51
N GLU A 67 -6.69 3.88 12.81
CA GLU A 67 -7.45 4.97 12.24
C GLU A 67 -7.26 5.08 10.74
N ALA A 68 -6.03 4.87 10.30
CA ALA A 68 -5.74 4.89 8.86
C ALA A 68 -6.48 3.77 8.15
N ALA A 69 -6.51 2.58 8.76
CA ALA A 69 -7.23 1.45 8.17
C ALA A 69 -8.71 1.77 7.99
N LYS A 70 -9.31 2.37 9.01
CA LYS A 70 -10.72 2.74 8.93
C LYS A 70 -10.96 3.79 7.86
N GLY A 71 -10.07 4.79 7.79
CA GLY A 71 -10.19 5.84 6.80
C GLY A 71 -10.07 5.32 5.39
N LEU A 72 -9.09 4.43 5.16
CA LEU A 72 -8.90 3.85 3.83
C LEU A 72 -10.07 2.97 3.43
N LYS A 73 -10.57 2.17 4.37
CA LYS A 73 -11.70 1.31 4.08
C LYS A 73 -12.92 2.14 3.69
N ARG A 74 -13.13 3.25 4.39
CA ARG A 74 -14.24 4.14 4.09
C ARG A 74 -14.06 4.82 2.73
N ALA A 75 -12.81 5.14 2.39
CA ALA A 75 -12.51 5.85 1.16
C ALA A 75 -12.35 4.95 -0.06
N ALA A 76 -12.36 3.63 0.14
CA ALA A 76 -12.04 2.70 -0.94
C ALA A 76 -12.92 2.89 -2.17
N GLY A 77 -14.22 3.07 -1.96
CA GLY A 77 -15.14 3.27 -3.08
C GLY A 77 -14.85 4.56 -3.83
N PHE A 78 -14.60 5.62 -3.09
CA PHE A 78 -14.26 6.90 -3.69
C PHE A 78 -12.96 6.79 -4.50
N LEU A 79 -11.95 6.15 -3.92
CA LEU A 79 -10.67 6.01 -4.60
C LEU A 79 -10.79 5.18 -5.86
N ARG A 80 -11.57 4.11 -5.79
CA ARG A 80 -11.80 3.28 -6.96
C ARG A 80 -12.50 4.07 -8.07
N SER A 81 -13.48 4.87 -7.68
CA SER A 81 -14.18 5.71 -8.63
C SER A 81 -13.26 6.71 -9.30
N GLN A 82 -12.39 7.33 -8.52
CA GLN A 82 -11.42 8.29 -9.07
C GLN A 82 -10.41 7.61 -9.98
N LEU A 83 -9.98 6.40 -9.62
CA LEU A 83 -9.08 5.65 -10.48
C LEU A 83 -9.71 5.35 -11.83
N ALA A 84 -10.99 5.00 -11.82
CA ALA A 84 -11.69 4.70 -13.06
C ALA A 84 -11.69 5.88 -14.01
N LYS A 85 -11.69 7.09 -13.46
CA LYS A 85 -11.64 8.30 -14.28
C LYS A 85 -10.24 8.60 -14.79
N ARG A 86 -9.23 8.24 -14.03
CA ARG A 86 -7.84 8.53 -14.39
C ARG A 86 -7.25 7.49 -15.32
N ILE A 87 -7.61 6.23 -15.11
CA ILE A 87 -7.06 5.12 -15.85
C ILE A 87 -8.18 4.47 -16.64
N LYS A 88 -8.02 4.45 -17.95
CA LYS A 88 -9.05 3.87 -18.80
C LYS A 88 -8.84 2.36 -18.87
N LEU A 89 -9.43 1.68 -17.93
CA LEU A 89 -9.40 0.23 -17.86
C LEU A 89 -10.76 -0.31 -18.24
N TYR A 90 -10.75 -1.52 -18.76
CA TYR A 90 -12.01 -2.20 -19.03
C TYR A 90 -12.79 -2.35 -17.72
N THR A 91 -12.10 -2.73 -16.67
CA THR A 91 -12.68 -2.85 -15.35
C THR A 91 -11.67 -2.35 -14.34
N THR A 92 -12.13 -1.55 -13.38
CA THR A 92 -11.26 -1.07 -12.31
C THR A 92 -11.27 -2.08 -11.18
N PRO A 93 -10.09 -2.56 -10.73
CA PRO A 93 -10.04 -3.54 -9.67
C PRO A 93 -10.65 -3.03 -8.38
N GLU A 94 -11.18 -3.94 -7.60
CA GLU A 94 -11.61 -3.63 -6.25
C GLU A 94 -10.38 -3.44 -5.37
N LEU A 95 -10.38 -2.36 -4.60
CA LEU A 95 -9.21 -2.03 -3.78
C LEU A 95 -9.34 -2.63 -2.39
N ARG A 96 -8.27 -3.27 -1.93
CA ARG A 96 -8.18 -3.79 -0.57
C ARG A 96 -6.90 -3.26 0.03
N PHE A 97 -7.01 -2.58 1.13
CA PHE A 97 -5.86 -1.96 1.79
C PHE A 97 -5.38 -2.84 2.91
N GLU A 98 -4.06 -3.10 2.90
CA GLU A 98 -3.44 -3.90 3.96
C GLU A 98 -2.21 -3.20 4.47
N TYR A 99 -2.05 -3.19 5.77
CA TYR A 99 -0.86 -2.62 6.38
C TYR A 99 0.34 -3.49 6.05
N ASP A 100 1.41 -2.85 5.60
CA ASP A 100 2.63 -3.57 5.21
C ASP A 100 3.54 -3.66 6.41
N GLU A 101 3.54 -4.80 7.07
CA GLU A 101 4.37 -5.03 8.24
C GLU A 101 5.82 -5.31 7.89
N SER A 102 6.12 -5.53 6.63
CA SER A 102 7.48 -5.89 6.25
C SER A 102 8.48 -4.79 6.56
N VAL A 103 8.08 -3.54 6.39
CA VAL A 103 8.95 -2.41 6.71
C VAL A 103 9.25 -2.37 8.20
N GLU A 104 8.21 -2.55 9.01
CA GLU A 104 8.35 -2.54 10.45
C GLU A 104 9.17 -3.72 10.94
N ARG A 105 8.93 -4.89 10.35
CA ARG A 105 9.71 -6.08 10.69
C ARG A 105 11.18 -5.91 10.32
N GLY A 106 11.44 -5.36 9.15
CA GLY A 106 12.80 -5.13 8.72
C GLY A 106 13.52 -4.17 9.62
N ASP A 107 12.84 -3.12 10.03
CA ASP A 107 13.41 -2.15 10.93
C ASP A 107 13.73 -2.77 12.29
N ARG A 108 12.83 -3.59 12.79
CA ARG A 108 13.02 -4.28 14.06
C ARG A 108 14.21 -5.25 13.98
N LEU A 109 14.29 -5.97 12.88
CA LEU A 109 15.39 -6.90 12.67
C LEU A 109 16.73 -6.16 12.57
N SER A 110 16.75 -5.05 11.86
CA SER A 110 17.96 -4.23 11.77
C SER A 110 18.43 -3.78 13.13
N ARG A 111 17.52 -3.35 13.97
CA ARG A 111 17.88 -2.92 15.31
C ARG A 111 18.44 -4.05 16.15
N LEU A 112 17.89 -5.23 15.98
CA LEU A 112 18.39 -6.40 16.71
C LEU A 112 19.79 -6.76 16.25
N ILE A 113 20.03 -6.70 14.97
CA ILE A 113 21.34 -6.97 14.41
C ILE A 113 22.35 -5.96 14.88
N ASP A 114 22.01 -4.68 14.83
CA ASP A 114 22.89 -3.62 15.32
C ASP A 114 23.23 -3.82 16.79
N SER A 115 22.23 -4.17 17.56
CA SER A 115 22.42 -4.40 18.99
C SER A 115 23.37 -5.55 19.24
N ALA A 116 23.23 -6.63 18.46
CA ALA A 116 24.07 -7.80 18.61
C ALA A 116 25.51 -7.56 18.20
N LEU A 117 25.72 -6.66 17.24
CA LEU A 117 27.05 -6.38 16.72
C LEU A 117 27.77 -5.29 17.46
N LYS A 118 27.09 -4.54 18.30
CA LYS A 118 27.74 -3.50 19.06
C LYS A 118 28.68 -4.08 20.11
N PRO A 119 29.85 -3.48 20.27
CA PRO A 119 30.75 -3.92 21.32
C PRO A 119 30.11 -3.70 22.68
N ARG A 120 30.35 -4.65 23.55
CA ARG A 120 29.86 -4.50 24.91
C ARG A 120 30.86 -3.76 25.74
N LYS A 121 30.36 -2.95 26.60
CA LYS A 121 31.23 -2.17 27.45
C LYS A 121 31.11 -2.57 28.87
#